data_92af58a12fe6352f8a07267787a7b1db
#
_entry.id   92af58a12fe6352f8a07267787a7b1db
#
_cell.length_a   1.000
_cell.length_b   1.000
_cell.length_c   1.000
_cell.angle_alpha   90.00
_cell.angle_beta   90.00
_cell.angle_gamma   90.00
#
_symmetry.space_group_name_H-M   'P 1'
#
loop_
_entity.id
_entity.type
_entity.pdbx_description
1 polymer ?
#
loop_
_entity_poly.entity_id
_entity_poly.type
_entity_poly.pdbx_seq_one_letter_code
_entity_poly.pdbx_strand_id
1 'polypeptide(L)'
;MTPAELAKYIDHTVLAPEATRDDVKRLCAEANSLGVAAICVSPSMLPLADISLDPEIAVASVVGFPSGAHHILIKAAEAQQAFEHGADEIDMVINLANVKAADWVSVRADVAGVRAVLPTHLILKVIIESAALTNDEIIRCCQTAVDAGAQFVKTSTGFHKSGGATPETVALMRQTVGSEIGVKASGGIRTHSDAMRMIDAGATRIGASASAAIIAGASEQG
;
A
#
# COMPACT_ATOMS: atom_id res chain seq x y z
N MET A 1 8.50 -20.80 3.90
CA MET A 1 7.28 -20.05 4.29
C MET A 1 6.08 -20.83 3.80
N THR A 2 5.15 -21.17 4.67
CA THR A 2 3.90 -21.87 4.30
C THR A 2 2.94 -20.94 3.56
N PRO A 3 1.95 -21.48 2.81
CA PRO A 3 0.90 -20.66 2.18
C PRO A 3 0.17 -19.73 3.17
N ALA A 4 -0.14 -20.22 4.37
CA ALA A 4 -0.81 -19.45 5.41
C ALA A 4 0.05 -18.31 5.98
N GLU A 5 1.35 -18.54 6.15
CA GLU A 5 2.30 -17.49 6.55
C GLU A 5 2.46 -16.44 5.46
N LEU A 6 2.54 -16.85 4.18
CA LEU A 6 2.65 -15.93 3.05
C LEU A 6 1.38 -15.07 2.90
N ALA A 7 0.20 -15.64 3.11
CA ALA A 7 -1.06 -14.90 3.06
C ALA A 7 -1.07 -13.69 4.00
N LYS A 8 -0.44 -13.79 5.18
CA LYS A 8 -0.35 -12.69 6.15
C LYS A 8 0.57 -11.53 5.73
N TYR A 9 1.30 -11.70 4.64
CA TYR A 9 2.04 -10.60 3.99
C TYR A 9 1.23 -9.88 2.91
N ILE A 10 0.04 -10.39 2.51
CA ILE A 10 -0.64 -9.91 1.30
C ILE A 10 -1.78 -8.95 1.62
N ASP A 11 -1.76 -7.78 0.95
CA ASP A 11 -2.92 -6.93 0.73
C ASP A 11 -3.52 -7.29 -0.63
N HIS A 12 -4.63 -8.04 -0.62
CA HIS A 12 -5.34 -8.44 -1.83
C HIS A 12 -6.06 -7.23 -2.43
N THR A 13 -5.75 -6.87 -3.68
CA THR A 13 -5.98 -5.52 -4.19
C THR A 13 -6.82 -5.49 -5.45
N VAL A 14 -7.85 -4.63 -5.47
CA VAL A 14 -8.58 -4.21 -6.67
C VAL A 14 -8.69 -2.69 -6.72
N LEU A 15 -8.03 -2.06 -7.71
CA LEU A 15 -7.94 -0.60 -7.85
C LEU A 15 -8.14 -0.13 -9.31
N ALA A 16 -8.52 -1.05 -10.23
CA ALA A 16 -8.82 -0.68 -11.60
C ALA A 16 -9.94 0.39 -11.62
N PRO A 17 -9.84 1.45 -12.42
CA PRO A 17 -10.84 2.53 -12.44
C PRO A 17 -12.25 2.04 -12.80
N GLU A 18 -12.34 0.96 -13.57
CA GLU A 18 -13.58 0.30 -13.98
C GLU A 18 -14.09 -0.77 -13.00
N ALA A 19 -13.37 -0.99 -11.87
CA ALA A 19 -13.77 -1.99 -10.89
C ALA A 19 -15.17 -1.70 -10.33
N THR A 20 -15.99 -2.74 -10.26
CA THR A 20 -17.38 -2.67 -9.82
C THR A 20 -17.52 -3.17 -8.37
N ARG A 21 -18.71 -2.95 -7.79
CA ARG A 21 -19.06 -3.52 -6.49
C ARG A 21 -18.99 -5.06 -6.48
N ASP A 22 -19.31 -5.71 -7.60
CA ASP A 22 -19.22 -7.16 -7.72
C ASP A 22 -17.77 -7.66 -7.78
N ASP A 23 -16.83 -6.84 -8.29
CA ASP A 23 -15.41 -7.13 -8.21
C ASP A 23 -14.93 -7.07 -6.75
N VAL A 24 -15.42 -6.12 -5.97
CA VAL A 24 -15.11 -6.05 -4.52
C VAL A 24 -15.71 -7.22 -3.75
N LYS A 25 -16.93 -7.68 -4.09
CA LYS A 25 -17.52 -8.90 -3.50
C LYS A 25 -16.66 -10.13 -3.77
N ARG A 26 -16.17 -10.29 -5.01
CA ARG A 26 -15.25 -11.39 -5.35
C ARG A 26 -13.92 -11.27 -4.61
N LEU A 27 -13.35 -10.07 -4.53
CA LEU A 27 -12.14 -9.79 -3.76
C LEU A 27 -12.29 -10.24 -2.30
N CYS A 28 -13.37 -9.86 -1.63
CA CYS A 28 -13.62 -10.21 -0.22
C CYS A 28 -13.82 -11.72 -0.04
N ALA A 29 -14.57 -12.38 -0.94
CA ALA A 29 -14.76 -13.83 -0.90
C ALA A 29 -13.42 -14.58 -1.07
N GLU A 30 -12.58 -14.13 -2.00
CA GLU A 30 -11.23 -14.69 -2.21
C GLU A 30 -10.31 -14.39 -1.01
N ALA A 31 -10.35 -13.17 -0.46
CA ALA A 31 -9.61 -12.78 0.73
C ALA A 31 -9.94 -13.68 1.94
N ASN A 32 -11.23 -13.94 2.18
CA ASN A 32 -11.70 -14.85 3.23
C ASN A 32 -11.15 -16.28 3.04
N SER A 33 -11.16 -16.78 1.79
CA SER A 33 -10.64 -18.12 1.49
C SER A 33 -9.14 -18.24 1.66
N LEU A 34 -8.39 -17.18 1.34
CA LEU A 34 -6.91 -17.15 1.39
C LEU A 34 -6.37 -16.78 2.78
N GLY A 35 -7.16 -16.13 3.62
CA GLY A 35 -6.74 -15.64 4.94
C GLY A 35 -5.66 -14.56 4.87
N VAL A 36 -5.74 -13.65 3.90
CA VAL A 36 -4.77 -12.55 3.68
C VAL A 36 -4.74 -11.56 4.84
N ALA A 37 -3.73 -10.68 4.87
CA ALA A 37 -3.62 -9.66 5.90
C ALA A 37 -4.66 -8.55 5.74
N ALA A 38 -4.89 -8.11 4.50
CA ALA A 38 -5.84 -7.03 4.20
C ALA A 38 -6.41 -7.17 2.78
N ILE A 39 -7.55 -6.51 2.55
CA ILE A 39 -7.95 -6.10 1.20
C ILE A 39 -7.55 -4.65 0.96
N CYS A 40 -7.41 -4.26 -0.32
CA CYS A 40 -7.14 -2.86 -0.67
C CYS A 40 -8.05 -2.43 -1.83
N VAL A 41 -8.86 -1.38 -1.58
CA VAL A 41 -9.90 -0.90 -2.51
C VAL A 41 -9.84 0.62 -2.68
N SER A 42 -10.51 1.12 -3.71
CA SER A 42 -10.74 2.56 -3.88
C SER A 42 -11.71 3.10 -2.82
N PRO A 43 -11.59 4.35 -2.36
CA PRO A 43 -12.45 4.91 -1.32
C PRO A 43 -13.93 4.95 -1.70
N SER A 44 -14.25 5.06 -3.01
CA SER A 44 -15.62 4.98 -3.53
C SER A 44 -16.30 3.62 -3.35
N MET A 45 -15.53 2.56 -3.01
CA MET A 45 -16.06 1.22 -2.73
C MET A 45 -16.44 1.01 -1.26
N LEU A 46 -16.14 1.97 -0.41
CA LEU A 46 -16.52 1.95 1.00
C LEU A 46 -17.86 2.68 1.24
N PRO A 47 -18.64 2.30 2.25
CA PRO A 47 -18.43 1.17 3.16
C PRO A 47 -18.74 -0.19 2.48
N LEU A 48 -18.20 -1.27 3.05
CA LEU A 48 -18.45 -2.64 2.56
C LEU A 48 -19.85 -3.21 2.94
N ALA A 49 -20.68 -2.46 3.60
CA ALA A 49 -21.95 -2.71 4.32
C ALA A 49 -22.71 -4.02 4.00
N ASP A 50 -22.76 -4.44 2.72
CA ASP A 50 -23.44 -5.63 2.22
C ASP A 50 -22.48 -6.76 1.78
N ILE A 51 -21.18 -6.63 2.11
CA ILE A 51 -20.10 -7.54 1.70
C ILE A 51 -19.51 -8.19 2.95
N SER A 52 -19.55 -9.53 3.00
CA SER A 52 -18.95 -10.27 4.11
C SER A 52 -17.43 -10.31 3.97
N LEU A 53 -16.74 -9.83 4.98
CA LEU A 53 -15.29 -9.94 5.16
C LEU A 53 -15.02 -10.48 6.57
N ASP A 54 -14.05 -11.39 6.68
CA ASP A 54 -13.59 -11.90 7.98
C ASP A 54 -13.04 -10.72 8.81
N PRO A 55 -13.45 -10.55 10.07
CA PRO A 55 -13.01 -9.44 10.92
C PRO A 55 -11.50 -9.41 11.19
N GLU A 56 -10.79 -10.51 10.96
CA GLU A 56 -9.33 -10.57 11.06
C GLU A 56 -8.62 -10.00 9.82
N ILE A 57 -9.34 -9.73 8.73
CA ILE A 57 -8.79 -9.14 7.49
C ILE A 57 -9.03 -7.64 7.51
N ALA A 58 -7.95 -6.86 7.53
CA ALA A 58 -8.03 -5.42 7.53
C ALA A 58 -8.55 -4.85 6.21
N VAL A 59 -9.21 -3.69 6.28
CA VAL A 59 -9.67 -2.94 5.12
C VAL A 59 -8.72 -1.77 4.87
N ALA A 60 -7.94 -1.83 3.79
CA ALA A 60 -7.12 -0.72 3.34
C ALA A 60 -7.82 0.07 2.24
N SER A 61 -7.69 1.40 2.26
CA SER A 61 -8.16 2.28 1.18
C SER A 61 -7.03 3.18 0.69
N VAL A 62 -7.04 3.49 -0.62
CA VAL A 62 -6.07 4.42 -1.20
C VAL A 62 -6.55 5.87 -1.08
N VAL A 63 -5.61 6.84 -1.06
CA VAL A 63 -5.87 8.26 -0.97
C VAL A 63 -4.97 9.05 -1.92
N GLY A 64 -5.55 10.02 -2.64
CA GLY A 64 -4.83 10.79 -3.66
C GLY A 64 -4.37 9.94 -4.84
N PHE A 65 -5.02 8.82 -5.05
CA PHE A 65 -4.57 7.77 -5.95
C PHE A 65 -5.10 7.95 -7.39
N PRO A 66 -4.33 7.58 -8.45
CA PRO A 66 -2.94 7.12 -8.35
C PRO A 66 -1.90 8.24 -8.46
N SER A 67 -2.29 9.48 -8.81
CA SER A 67 -1.37 10.54 -9.23
C SER A 67 -0.63 11.26 -8.09
N GLY A 68 -1.18 11.26 -6.87
CA GLY A 68 -0.67 12.04 -5.76
C GLY A 68 -0.82 13.57 -5.90
N ALA A 69 -1.34 14.06 -7.02
CA ALA A 69 -1.38 15.48 -7.38
C ALA A 69 -2.56 16.26 -6.76
N HIS A 70 -3.34 15.63 -5.92
CA HIS A 70 -4.45 16.28 -5.21
C HIS A 70 -3.93 17.25 -4.16
N HIS A 71 -4.70 18.32 -3.90
CA HIS A 71 -4.41 19.24 -2.82
C HIS A 71 -4.50 18.51 -1.46
N ILE A 72 -3.62 18.86 -0.51
CA ILE A 72 -3.54 18.24 0.81
C ILE A 72 -4.90 18.15 1.53
N LEU A 73 -5.72 19.20 1.48
CA LEU A 73 -7.05 19.21 2.11
C LEU A 73 -8.00 18.18 1.51
N ILE A 74 -7.85 17.89 0.20
CA ILE A 74 -8.66 16.88 -0.48
C ILE A 74 -8.19 15.48 -0.06
N LYS A 75 -6.88 15.23 0.00
CA LYS A 75 -6.34 13.95 0.51
C LYS A 75 -6.75 13.71 1.96
N ALA A 76 -6.70 14.74 2.82
CA ALA A 76 -7.12 14.64 4.20
C ALA A 76 -8.63 14.32 4.31
N ALA A 77 -9.48 15.00 3.53
CA ALA A 77 -10.92 14.73 3.51
C ALA A 77 -11.22 13.30 3.00
N GLU A 78 -10.52 12.84 1.96
CA GLU A 78 -10.66 11.48 1.42
C GLU A 78 -10.24 10.43 2.45
N ALA A 79 -9.14 10.67 3.18
CA ALA A 79 -8.66 9.78 4.23
C ALA A 79 -9.64 9.71 5.41
N GLN A 80 -10.16 10.86 5.86
CA GLN A 80 -11.17 10.92 6.92
C GLN A 80 -12.43 10.16 6.50
N GLN A 81 -12.95 10.38 5.30
CA GLN A 81 -14.12 9.68 4.79
C GLN A 81 -13.88 8.16 4.71
N ALA A 82 -12.71 7.72 4.20
CA ALA A 82 -12.39 6.31 4.13
C ALA A 82 -12.38 5.66 5.53
N PHE A 83 -11.79 6.32 6.52
CA PHE A 83 -11.83 5.89 7.92
C PHE A 83 -13.26 5.80 8.46
N GLU A 84 -14.08 6.85 8.30
CA GLU A 84 -15.47 6.89 8.75
C GLU A 84 -16.33 5.80 8.09
N HIS A 85 -15.91 5.33 6.90
CA HIS A 85 -16.54 4.24 6.17
C HIS A 85 -15.90 2.86 6.41
N GLY A 86 -15.04 2.74 7.44
CA GLY A 86 -14.53 1.47 7.95
C GLY A 86 -13.19 1.02 7.36
N ALA A 87 -12.36 1.95 6.88
CA ALA A 87 -10.96 1.62 6.57
C ALA A 87 -10.14 1.54 7.86
N ASP A 88 -9.35 0.47 8.01
CA ASP A 88 -8.37 0.25 9.08
C ASP A 88 -6.99 0.80 8.72
N GLU A 89 -6.70 0.87 7.42
CA GLU A 89 -5.41 1.26 6.87
C GLU A 89 -5.59 2.24 5.69
N ILE A 90 -4.73 3.24 5.58
CA ILE A 90 -4.75 4.23 4.48
C ILE A 90 -3.43 4.18 3.73
N ASP A 91 -3.50 3.97 2.40
CA ASP A 91 -2.38 3.99 1.47
C ASP A 91 -2.41 5.31 0.67
N MET A 92 -1.76 6.37 1.15
CA MET A 92 -1.73 7.67 0.45
C MET A 92 -0.60 7.78 -0.55
N VAL A 93 -0.83 8.45 -1.68
CA VAL A 93 0.22 8.79 -2.66
C VAL A 93 0.77 10.17 -2.36
N ILE A 94 2.11 10.30 -2.24
CA ILE A 94 2.77 11.62 -2.08
C ILE A 94 2.63 12.47 -3.35
N ASN A 95 2.80 13.78 -3.22
CA ASN A 95 2.87 14.66 -4.39
C ASN A 95 4.26 14.58 -5.04
N LEU A 96 4.37 13.85 -6.15
CA LEU A 96 5.63 13.67 -6.88
C LEU A 96 6.22 14.98 -7.43
N ALA A 97 5.38 15.96 -7.76
CA ALA A 97 5.89 17.27 -8.23
C ALA A 97 6.69 17.97 -7.14
N ASN A 98 6.23 17.92 -5.88
CA ASN A 98 6.97 18.47 -4.75
C ASN A 98 8.29 17.74 -4.52
N VAL A 99 8.32 16.41 -4.68
CA VAL A 99 9.56 15.62 -4.60
C VAL A 99 10.55 16.06 -5.68
N LYS A 100 10.10 16.17 -6.94
CA LYS A 100 10.95 16.58 -8.07
C LYS A 100 11.42 18.04 -7.97
N ALA A 101 10.67 18.87 -7.27
CA ALA A 101 11.07 20.26 -6.94
C ALA A 101 11.99 20.33 -5.70
N ALA A 102 12.26 19.20 -5.05
CA ALA A 102 12.95 19.13 -3.76
C ALA A 102 12.29 19.98 -2.64
N ASP A 103 10.98 20.21 -2.76
CA ASP A 103 10.19 20.92 -1.74
C ASP A 103 9.76 19.95 -0.63
N TRP A 104 10.71 19.60 0.22
CA TRP A 104 10.52 18.64 1.31
C TRP A 104 9.59 19.14 2.41
N VAL A 105 9.42 20.48 2.52
CA VAL A 105 8.44 21.08 3.44
C VAL A 105 7.03 20.72 3.00
N SER A 106 6.73 20.89 1.71
CA SER A 106 5.43 20.53 1.14
C SER A 106 5.20 19.01 1.12
N VAL A 107 6.24 18.18 0.85
CA VAL A 107 6.13 16.72 0.96
C VAL A 107 5.77 16.30 2.38
N ARG A 108 6.45 16.86 3.39
CA ARG A 108 6.15 16.56 4.79
C ARG A 108 4.75 17.03 5.19
N ALA A 109 4.35 18.23 4.76
CA ALA A 109 3.02 18.77 5.05
C ALA A 109 1.90 17.92 4.44
N ASP A 110 2.12 17.38 3.23
CA ASP A 110 1.16 16.49 2.54
C ASP A 110 0.87 15.23 3.38
N VAL A 111 1.91 14.55 3.87
CA VAL A 111 1.75 13.37 4.73
C VAL A 111 1.18 13.72 6.09
N ALA A 112 1.72 14.76 6.74
CA ALA A 112 1.27 15.19 8.07
C ALA A 112 -0.21 15.62 8.08
N GLY A 113 -0.67 16.25 6.99
CA GLY A 113 -2.07 16.66 6.85
C GLY A 113 -3.04 15.48 6.79
N VAL A 114 -2.65 14.41 6.11
CA VAL A 114 -3.42 13.15 6.13
C VAL A 114 -3.33 12.47 7.49
N ARG A 115 -2.13 12.40 8.08
CA ARG A 115 -1.97 11.79 9.42
C ARG A 115 -2.81 12.49 10.48
N ALA A 116 -2.95 13.82 10.42
CA ALA A 116 -3.62 14.63 11.43
C ALA A 116 -5.14 14.36 11.56
N VAL A 117 -5.77 13.86 10.51
CA VAL A 117 -7.23 13.56 10.52
C VAL A 117 -7.54 12.10 10.87
N LEU A 118 -6.51 11.26 11.01
CA LEU A 118 -6.66 9.84 11.29
C LEU A 118 -6.36 9.54 12.77
N PRO A 119 -7.05 8.59 13.40
CA PRO A 119 -6.70 8.11 14.74
C PRO A 119 -5.28 7.56 14.79
N THR A 120 -4.63 7.63 15.94
CA THR A 120 -3.24 7.20 16.13
C THR A 120 -3.01 5.71 15.88
N HIS A 121 -4.03 4.88 16.12
CA HIS A 121 -3.96 3.44 15.90
C HIS A 121 -4.15 3.02 14.45
N LEU A 122 -4.68 3.91 13.59
CA LEU A 122 -4.88 3.61 12.18
C LEU A 122 -3.56 3.65 11.42
N ILE A 123 -3.31 2.62 10.62
CA ILE A 123 -2.07 2.48 9.85
C ILE A 123 -2.09 3.43 8.64
N LEU A 124 -1.10 4.32 8.57
CA LEU A 124 -0.84 5.14 7.39
C LEU A 124 0.36 4.59 6.62
N LYS A 125 0.15 4.24 5.34
CA LYS A 125 1.20 3.82 4.42
C LYS A 125 1.39 4.91 3.36
N VAL A 126 2.63 5.28 3.09
CA VAL A 126 2.97 6.34 2.14
C VAL A 126 3.56 5.75 0.87
N ILE A 127 2.84 5.88 -0.25
CA ILE A 127 3.29 5.47 -1.57
C ILE A 127 4.21 6.55 -2.13
N ILE A 128 5.50 6.21 -2.29
CA ILE A 128 6.51 7.15 -2.77
C ILE A 128 6.72 7.09 -4.28
N GLU A 129 6.14 6.10 -4.98
CA GLU A 129 6.29 5.84 -6.43
C GLU A 129 7.77 5.68 -6.82
N SER A 130 8.45 4.79 -6.14
CA SER A 130 9.91 4.65 -6.14
C SER A 130 10.55 4.48 -7.51
N ALA A 131 9.86 3.83 -8.47
CA ALA A 131 10.36 3.64 -9.83
C ALA A 131 10.50 4.97 -10.62
N ALA A 132 9.88 6.06 -10.14
CA ALA A 132 10.00 7.40 -10.72
C ALA A 132 11.08 8.26 -10.05
N LEU A 133 11.78 7.73 -9.03
CA LEU A 133 12.69 8.45 -8.16
C LEU A 133 14.14 7.97 -8.31
N THR A 134 15.10 8.85 -7.99
CA THR A 134 16.49 8.49 -7.75
C THR A 134 16.63 7.87 -6.35
N ASN A 135 17.75 7.20 -6.07
CA ASN A 135 18.02 6.62 -4.74
C ASN A 135 17.99 7.69 -3.64
N ASP A 136 18.55 8.88 -3.88
CA ASP A 136 18.54 9.98 -2.92
C ASP A 136 17.12 10.49 -2.64
N GLU A 137 16.29 10.59 -3.68
CA GLU A 137 14.88 10.96 -3.54
C GLU A 137 14.10 9.88 -2.76
N ILE A 138 14.37 8.58 -3.01
CA ILE A 138 13.76 7.46 -2.26
C ILE A 138 14.09 7.57 -0.78
N ILE A 139 15.38 7.71 -0.44
CA ILE A 139 15.86 7.87 0.94
C ILE A 139 15.14 9.04 1.60
N ARG A 140 15.12 10.19 0.94
CA ARG A 140 14.54 11.41 1.49
C ARG A 140 13.01 11.29 1.65
N CYS A 141 12.31 10.68 0.69
CA CYS A 141 10.87 10.41 0.79
C CYS A 141 10.55 9.50 1.98
N CYS A 142 11.31 8.41 2.16
CA CYS A 142 11.13 7.48 3.27
C CYS A 142 11.30 8.18 4.61
N GLN A 143 12.40 8.95 4.80
CA GLN A 143 12.65 9.71 6.02
C GLN A 143 11.53 10.72 6.28
N THR A 144 11.14 11.50 5.26
CA THR A 144 10.10 12.52 5.38
C THR A 144 8.75 11.90 5.74
N ALA A 145 8.40 10.75 5.17
CA ALA A 145 7.16 10.05 5.47
C ALA A 145 7.12 9.55 6.92
N VAL A 146 8.22 8.97 7.41
CA VAL A 146 8.34 8.50 8.80
C VAL A 146 8.28 9.68 9.78
N ASP A 147 9.02 10.76 9.51
CA ASP A 147 9.00 11.99 10.33
C ASP A 147 7.62 12.66 10.37
N ALA A 148 6.78 12.41 9.37
CA ALA A 148 5.40 12.89 9.32
C ALA A 148 4.38 11.92 9.94
N GLY A 149 4.84 10.78 10.50
CA GLY A 149 4.03 9.83 11.26
C GLY A 149 3.47 8.65 10.46
N ALA A 150 4.08 8.29 9.33
CA ALA A 150 3.74 7.06 8.61
C ALA A 150 4.27 5.82 9.35
N GLN A 151 3.45 4.74 9.39
CA GLN A 151 3.84 3.44 9.91
C GLN A 151 4.43 2.53 8.83
N PHE A 152 4.15 2.84 7.54
CA PHE A 152 4.70 2.14 6.39
C PHE A 152 5.15 3.11 5.31
N VAL A 153 6.20 2.72 4.58
CA VAL A 153 6.52 3.25 3.26
C VAL A 153 6.16 2.20 2.21
N LYS A 154 5.55 2.63 1.10
CA LYS A 154 5.10 1.74 0.01
C LYS A 154 5.78 2.15 -1.29
N THR A 155 6.23 1.16 -2.06
CA THR A 155 6.99 1.42 -3.29
C THR A 155 6.18 2.15 -4.34
N SER A 156 5.00 1.63 -4.72
CA SER A 156 4.38 2.00 -5.99
C SER A 156 2.86 1.95 -5.95
N THR A 157 2.24 2.72 -6.84
CA THR A 157 0.80 2.61 -7.14
C THR A 157 0.48 1.39 -8.00
N GLY A 158 1.41 0.97 -8.88
CA GLY A 158 1.18 0.00 -9.94
C GLY A 158 0.60 0.61 -11.22
N PHE A 159 0.35 1.93 -11.26
CA PHE A 159 -0.22 2.66 -12.41
C PHE A 159 0.79 3.58 -13.10
N HIS A 160 1.96 3.79 -12.52
CA HIS A 160 2.97 4.66 -13.11
C HIS A 160 3.76 3.92 -14.21
N LYS A 161 4.02 4.62 -15.32
CA LYS A 161 4.74 4.07 -16.49
C LYS A 161 6.18 3.62 -16.21
N SER A 162 6.80 4.13 -15.15
CA SER A 162 8.18 3.78 -14.77
C SER A 162 8.31 2.39 -14.17
N GLY A 163 7.20 1.70 -13.85
CA GLY A 163 7.21 0.34 -13.30
C GLY A 163 6.76 0.26 -11.86
N GLY A 164 7.12 -0.85 -11.19
CA GLY A 164 6.70 -1.18 -9.83
C GLY A 164 7.87 -1.46 -8.90
N ALA A 165 7.66 -2.32 -7.91
CA ALA A 165 8.66 -2.71 -6.92
C ALA A 165 9.80 -3.51 -7.54
N THR A 166 11.03 -3.27 -7.05
CA THR A 166 12.18 -4.14 -7.28
C THR A 166 12.84 -4.52 -5.94
N PRO A 167 13.53 -5.67 -5.85
CA PRO A 167 14.24 -6.05 -4.63
C PRO A 167 15.24 -5.00 -4.17
N GLU A 168 15.96 -4.36 -5.10
CA GLU A 168 16.96 -3.33 -4.80
C GLU A 168 16.31 -2.11 -4.15
N THR A 169 15.17 -1.68 -4.68
CA THR A 169 14.40 -0.55 -4.12
C THR A 169 13.84 -0.89 -2.74
N VAL A 170 13.30 -2.09 -2.57
CA VAL A 170 12.80 -2.56 -1.26
C VAL A 170 13.92 -2.61 -0.23
N ALA A 171 15.10 -3.14 -0.59
CA ALA A 171 16.27 -3.19 0.29
C ALA A 171 16.74 -1.79 0.70
N LEU A 172 16.78 -0.84 -0.25
CA LEU A 172 17.11 0.56 0.03
C LEU A 172 16.12 1.20 1.00
N MET A 173 14.81 1.00 0.78
CA MET A 173 13.76 1.51 1.66
C MET A 173 13.89 0.89 3.05
N ARG A 174 14.08 -0.44 3.16
CA ARG A 174 14.28 -1.15 4.44
C ARG A 174 15.50 -0.63 5.20
N GLN A 175 16.63 -0.46 4.50
CA GLN A 175 17.84 0.10 5.09
C GLN A 175 17.61 1.53 5.63
N THR A 176 16.79 2.32 4.91
CA THR A 176 16.52 3.71 5.27
C THR A 176 15.62 3.84 6.50
N VAL A 177 14.57 3.01 6.61
CA VAL A 177 13.56 3.16 7.67
C VAL A 177 13.79 2.27 8.89
N GLY A 178 14.76 1.35 8.84
CA GLY A 178 15.03 0.41 9.93
C GLY A 178 13.97 -0.68 10.10
N SER A 179 13.95 -1.39 11.22
CA SER A 179 13.08 -2.54 11.49
C SER A 179 11.67 -2.17 11.94
N GLU A 180 11.51 -1.02 12.58
CA GLU A 180 10.25 -0.63 13.23
C GLU A 180 9.18 -0.14 12.25
N ILE A 181 9.57 0.34 11.10
CA ILE A 181 8.67 0.85 10.05
C ILE A 181 8.43 -0.26 9.01
N GLY A 182 7.17 -0.46 8.62
CA GLY A 182 6.82 -1.41 7.60
C GLY A 182 7.29 -0.96 6.20
N VAL A 183 7.65 -1.93 5.34
CA VAL A 183 7.90 -1.70 3.92
C VAL A 183 6.91 -2.53 3.12
N LYS A 184 6.05 -1.87 2.33
CA LYS A 184 5.10 -2.52 1.43
C LYS A 184 5.63 -2.47 0.00
N ALA A 185 5.85 -3.65 -0.60
CA ALA A 185 6.18 -3.78 -2.01
C ALA A 185 4.90 -3.94 -2.84
N SER A 186 4.75 -3.21 -3.94
CA SER A 186 3.60 -3.30 -4.84
C SER A 186 3.94 -2.91 -6.27
N GLY A 187 3.12 -3.37 -7.22
CA GLY A 187 3.35 -3.16 -8.65
C GLY A 187 4.25 -4.22 -9.28
N GLY A 188 3.68 -5.03 -10.17
CA GLY A 188 4.42 -6.04 -10.93
C GLY A 188 4.64 -7.38 -10.23
N ILE A 189 4.17 -7.58 -8.99
CA ILE A 189 4.33 -8.83 -8.22
C ILE A 189 3.18 -9.77 -8.59
N ARG A 190 3.49 -10.89 -9.27
CA ARG A 190 2.48 -11.79 -9.83
C ARG A 190 2.68 -13.26 -9.49
N THR A 191 3.90 -13.64 -9.09
CA THR A 191 4.27 -15.02 -8.79
C THR A 191 4.78 -15.16 -7.36
N HIS A 192 4.78 -16.39 -6.84
CA HIS A 192 5.41 -16.71 -5.56
C HIS A 192 6.87 -16.25 -5.51
N SER A 193 7.64 -16.53 -6.58
CA SER A 193 9.05 -16.10 -6.67
C SER A 193 9.21 -14.58 -6.60
N ASP A 194 8.29 -13.80 -7.23
CA ASP A 194 8.34 -12.35 -7.12
C ASP A 194 8.11 -11.90 -5.67
N ALA A 195 7.08 -12.45 -5.01
CA ALA A 195 6.77 -12.11 -3.62
C ALA A 195 7.93 -12.44 -2.68
N MET A 196 8.52 -13.64 -2.81
CA MET A 196 9.65 -14.04 -1.97
C MET A 196 10.86 -13.13 -2.14
N ARG A 197 11.20 -12.74 -3.38
CA ARG A 197 12.30 -11.77 -3.62
C ARG A 197 12.06 -10.44 -2.91
N MET A 198 10.82 -9.95 -2.84
CA MET A 198 10.50 -8.71 -2.11
C MET A 198 10.60 -8.90 -0.60
N ILE A 199 10.12 -10.04 -0.08
CA ILE A 199 10.20 -10.37 1.35
C ILE A 199 11.66 -10.53 1.78
N ASP A 200 12.47 -11.25 1.01
CA ASP A 200 13.90 -11.44 1.27
C ASP A 200 14.67 -10.10 1.24
N ALA A 201 14.22 -9.15 0.41
CA ALA A 201 14.74 -7.78 0.37
C ALA A 201 14.26 -6.90 1.55
N GLY A 202 13.35 -7.39 2.40
CA GLY A 202 12.89 -6.70 3.60
C GLY A 202 11.47 -6.14 3.54
N ALA A 203 10.65 -6.52 2.54
CA ALA A 203 9.24 -6.18 2.55
C ALA A 203 8.52 -6.93 3.68
N THR A 204 7.66 -6.23 4.41
CA THR A 204 6.79 -6.80 5.45
C THR A 204 5.33 -6.85 5.01
N ARG A 205 5.03 -6.33 3.82
CA ARG A 205 3.71 -6.36 3.19
C ARG A 205 3.85 -6.40 1.66
N ILE A 206 2.96 -7.10 0.99
CA ILE A 206 2.91 -7.24 -0.47
C ILE A 206 1.56 -6.78 -0.97
N GLY A 207 1.51 -5.78 -1.84
CA GLY A 207 0.28 -5.39 -2.53
C GLY A 207 0.18 -6.08 -3.88
N ALA A 208 -0.81 -6.94 -4.05
CA ALA A 208 -0.99 -7.72 -5.28
C ALA A 208 -2.46 -7.98 -5.62
N SER A 209 -2.78 -8.05 -6.91
CA SER A 209 -4.06 -8.54 -7.43
C SER A 209 -4.03 -10.05 -7.74
N ALA A 210 -2.84 -10.64 -7.87
CA ALA A 210 -2.64 -12.06 -8.21
C ALA A 210 -2.42 -12.94 -6.95
N SER A 211 -3.08 -12.61 -5.83
CA SER A 211 -2.81 -13.22 -4.52
C SER A 211 -2.97 -14.73 -4.50
N ALA A 212 -4.02 -15.26 -5.15
CA ALA A 212 -4.23 -16.70 -5.24
C ALA A 212 -3.06 -17.43 -5.92
N ALA A 213 -2.58 -16.89 -7.05
CA ALA A 213 -1.44 -17.48 -7.77
C ALA A 213 -0.13 -17.40 -6.96
N ILE A 214 0.07 -16.28 -6.24
CA ILE A 214 1.24 -16.09 -5.38
C ILE A 214 1.24 -17.13 -4.25
N ILE A 215 0.10 -17.32 -3.57
CA ILE A 215 -0.05 -18.24 -2.44
C ILE A 215 0.03 -19.71 -2.91
N ALA A 216 -0.62 -20.05 -4.04
CA ALA A 216 -0.59 -21.39 -4.59
C ALA A 216 0.83 -21.86 -4.93
N GLY A 217 1.67 -20.96 -5.44
CA GLY A 217 3.08 -21.27 -5.75
C GLY A 217 3.93 -21.65 -4.52
N ALA A 218 3.49 -21.32 -3.29
CA ALA A 218 4.16 -21.77 -2.07
C ALA A 218 3.96 -23.26 -1.80
N SER A 219 2.84 -23.85 -2.28
CA SER A 219 2.53 -25.27 -2.09
C SER A 219 3.33 -26.18 -3.03
N GLU A 220 3.86 -25.65 -4.14
CA GLU A 220 4.60 -26.44 -5.15
C GLU A 220 6.09 -26.62 -4.81
N GLN A 221 6.58 -25.91 -3.79
CA GLN A 221 8.00 -25.92 -3.39
C GLN A 221 8.27 -26.63 -2.05
N GLY A 222 7.26 -27.19 -1.42
CA GLY A 222 7.31 -28.00 -0.19
C GLY A 222 7.11 -29.46 -0.49
#